data_cfebd17efd622c560f3d5504e5b2d0ce
#
_entry.id   cfebd17efd622c560f3d5504e5b2d0ce
#
_cell.length_a   1.000
_cell.length_b   1.000
_cell.length_c   1.000
_cell.angle_alpha   90.00
_cell.angle_beta   90.00
_cell.angle_gamma   90.00
#
_symmetry.space_group_name_H-M   'P 1'
#
loop_
_entity.id
_entity.type
_entity.pdbx_description
1 polymer ?
#
loop_
_entity_poly.entity_id
_entity_poly.type
_entity_poly.pdbx_seq_one_letter_code
_entity_poly.pdbx_strand_id
1 'polypeptide(L)'
;KRKQVMAELNAHSNRMVLVFNCKVKNASDFKAWSKDRAAKYVYGCKEENTISYEWHISDDGSEATLIETFVDSDSMMVRLGNHGASPIAAEVLELVDITGVLCLGNAKQDAIDALSAWGAIFHAHHAGFHKSN
;
A
#
# COMPACT_ATOMS: atom_id res chain seq x y z
N LYS A 1 -28.76 8.68 -15.18
CA LYS A 1 -27.35 9.08 -15.02
C LYS A 1 -27.11 9.88 -13.74
N ARG A 2 -27.97 10.84 -13.44
CA ARG A 2 -27.88 11.59 -12.18
C ARG A 2 -28.02 10.70 -10.97
N LYS A 3 -28.98 9.78 -10.99
CA LYS A 3 -29.16 8.81 -9.90
C LYS A 3 -27.91 7.96 -9.70
N GLN A 4 -27.28 7.55 -10.79
CA GLN A 4 -26.06 6.74 -10.73
C GLN A 4 -24.90 7.54 -10.11
N VAL A 5 -24.70 8.79 -10.54
CA VAL A 5 -23.67 9.66 -9.96
C VAL A 5 -23.94 9.94 -8.49
N MET A 6 -25.20 10.22 -8.12
CA MET A 6 -25.58 10.44 -6.73
C MET A 6 -25.43 9.19 -5.87
N ALA A 7 -25.68 8.00 -6.46
CA ALA A 7 -25.49 6.73 -5.77
C ALA A 7 -24.02 6.39 -5.56
N GLU A 8 -23.13 6.82 -6.46
CA GLU A 8 -21.70 6.61 -6.36
C GLU A 8 -21.02 7.56 -5.36
N LEU A 9 -21.51 8.80 -5.27
CA LEU A 9 -21.09 9.74 -4.26
C LEU A 9 -21.54 9.23 -2.90
N ASN A 10 -20.62 9.15 -1.97
CA ASN A 10 -20.85 8.59 -0.63
C ASN A 10 -21.17 7.08 -0.65
N ALA A 11 -21.05 6.42 -1.77
CA ALA A 11 -21.17 4.97 -1.82
C ALA A 11 -20.06 4.31 -1.00
N HIS A 12 -20.38 3.17 -0.42
CA HIS A 12 -19.41 2.38 0.33
C HIS A 12 -18.29 1.90 -0.60
N SER A 13 -17.09 2.35 -0.37
CA SER A 13 -15.95 1.94 -1.19
C SER A 13 -15.33 0.67 -0.63
N ASN A 14 -15.02 -0.29 -1.53
CA ASN A 14 -14.26 -1.48 -1.16
C ASN A 14 -12.75 -1.28 -1.33
N ARG A 15 -12.34 -0.16 -1.93
CA ARG A 15 -10.92 0.13 -2.18
C ARG A 15 -10.15 0.21 -0.88
N MET A 16 -8.98 -0.41 -0.89
CA MET A 16 -8.06 -0.38 0.24
C MET A 16 -6.81 0.42 -0.12
N VAL A 17 -6.28 1.13 0.87
CA VAL A 17 -5.02 1.86 0.75
C VAL A 17 -4.13 1.48 1.93
N LEU A 18 -2.90 1.06 1.64
CA LEU A 18 -1.86 0.87 2.65
C LEU A 18 -0.82 1.97 2.52
N VAL A 19 -0.47 2.57 3.64
CA VAL A 19 0.56 3.60 3.72
C VAL A 19 1.62 3.15 4.71
N PHE A 20 2.86 3.05 4.24
CA PHE A 20 4.02 2.74 5.09
C PHE A 20 4.91 3.97 5.14
N ASN A 21 5.11 4.51 6.35
CA ASN A 21 6.05 5.58 6.58
C ASN A 21 7.36 4.99 7.05
N CYS A 22 8.47 5.45 6.48
CA CYS A 22 9.78 4.86 6.71
C CYS A 22 10.85 5.93 6.91
N LYS A 23 11.85 5.60 7.73
CA LYS A 23 13.14 6.30 7.76
C LYS A 23 14.10 5.56 6.86
N VAL A 24 14.78 6.27 5.99
CA VAL A 24 15.72 5.72 5.01
C VAL A 24 17.12 5.70 5.62
N LYS A 25 17.78 4.53 5.60
CA LYS A 25 19.12 4.36 6.17
C LYS A 25 20.20 4.95 5.27
N ASN A 26 20.08 4.76 3.95
CA ASN A 26 20.99 5.32 2.95
C ASN A 26 20.19 5.71 1.72
N ALA A 27 20.15 7.01 1.43
CA ALA A 27 19.31 7.56 0.36
C ALA A 27 19.68 7.00 -1.03
N SER A 28 20.96 6.92 -1.33
CA SER A 28 21.43 6.45 -2.64
C SER A 28 21.05 4.98 -2.88
N ASP A 29 21.29 4.13 -1.89
CA ASP A 29 20.96 2.70 -1.98
C ASP A 29 19.45 2.50 -2.08
N PHE A 30 18.69 3.23 -1.29
CA PHE A 30 17.23 3.14 -1.30
C PHE A 30 16.65 3.58 -2.64
N LYS A 31 17.12 4.70 -3.20
CA LYS A 31 16.64 5.20 -4.49
C LYS A 31 16.86 4.19 -5.61
N ALA A 32 18.05 3.61 -5.67
CA ALA A 32 18.37 2.60 -6.66
C ALA A 32 17.50 1.35 -6.48
N TRP A 33 17.40 0.85 -5.25
CA TRP A 33 16.63 -0.36 -4.95
C TRP A 33 15.14 -0.18 -5.24
N SER A 34 14.53 0.91 -4.76
CA SER A 34 13.10 1.11 -4.92
C SER A 34 12.69 1.25 -6.38
N LYS A 35 13.50 1.95 -7.19
CA LYS A 35 13.24 2.19 -8.60
C LYS A 35 13.58 0.99 -9.47
N ASP A 36 14.78 0.44 -9.31
CA ASP A 36 15.31 -0.54 -10.24
C ASP A 36 15.05 -1.99 -9.84
N ARG A 37 14.74 -2.22 -8.57
CA ARG A 37 14.51 -3.56 -8.04
C ARG A 37 13.07 -3.74 -7.55
N ALA A 38 12.66 -3.02 -6.50
CA ALA A 38 11.38 -3.27 -5.82
C ALA A 38 10.18 -3.03 -6.72
N ALA A 39 10.10 -1.86 -7.36
CA ALA A 39 8.98 -1.52 -8.22
C ALA A 39 8.83 -2.52 -9.38
N LYS A 40 9.93 -2.90 -10.00
CA LYS A 40 9.93 -3.88 -11.09
C LYS A 40 9.52 -5.26 -10.62
N TYR A 41 9.99 -5.67 -9.45
CA TYR A 41 9.63 -6.98 -8.88
C TYR A 41 8.13 -7.06 -8.61
N VAL A 42 7.58 -6.05 -7.95
CA VAL A 42 6.14 -6.01 -7.63
C VAL A 42 5.29 -5.97 -8.90
N TYR A 43 5.68 -5.14 -9.86
CA TYR A 43 5.00 -5.11 -11.16
C TYR A 43 5.00 -6.49 -11.83
N GLY A 44 6.13 -7.19 -11.75
CA GLY A 44 6.30 -8.53 -12.31
C GLY A 44 5.49 -9.62 -11.62
N CYS A 45 4.97 -9.38 -10.41
CA CYS A 45 4.06 -10.30 -9.73
C CYS A 45 2.69 -10.41 -10.40
N LYS A 46 2.34 -9.47 -11.28
CA LYS A 46 1.12 -9.46 -12.10
C LYS A 46 -0.16 -9.62 -11.28
N GLU A 47 -0.25 -8.89 -10.20
CA GLU A 47 -1.42 -8.88 -9.33
C GLU A 47 -2.50 -8.00 -9.96
N GLU A 48 -3.54 -8.61 -10.50
CA GLU A 48 -4.57 -7.92 -11.30
C GLU A 48 -5.27 -6.81 -10.53
N ASN A 49 -5.45 -6.99 -9.22
CA ASN A 49 -6.25 -6.08 -8.40
C ASN A 49 -5.40 -5.18 -7.49
N THR A 50 -4.10 -5.19 -7.66
CA THR A 50 -3.21 -4.17 -7.10
C THR A 50 -3.21 -2.98 -8.06
N ILE A 51 -3.83 -1.89 -7.64
CA ILE A 51 -4.03 -0.71 -8.49
C ILE A 51 -2.74 0.10 -8.60
N SER A 52 -2.04 0.27 -7.47
CA SER A 52 -0.80 1.05 -7.46
C SER A 52 0.17 0.54 -6.39
N TYR A 53 1.43 0.78 -6.64
CA TYR A 53 2.55 0.55 -5.73
C TYR A 53 3.53 1.68 -6.01
N GLU A 54 3.63 2.64 -5.10
CA GLU A 54 4.39 3.86 -5.35
C GLU A 54 5.21 4.27 -4.13
N TRP A 55 6.51 4.45 -4.35
CA TRP A 55 7.40 5.02 -3.37
C TRP A 55 7.55 6.52 -3.60
N HIS A 56 7.45 7.28 -2.50
CA HIS A 56 7.71 8.71 -2.47
C HIS A 56 8.83 8.97 -1.48
N ILE A 57 9.70 9.93 -1.78
CA ILE A 57 10.87 10.19 -0.94
C ILE A 57 10.98 11.70 -0.68
N SER A 58 11.40 12.04 0.54
CA SER A 58 11.66 13.43 0.92
C SER A 58 12.83 14.02 0.15
N ASP A 59 12.90 15.36 0.05
CA ASP A 59 13.94 16.05 -0.71
C ASP A 59 15.35 15.69 -0.24
N ASP A 60 15.53 15.54 1.07
CA ASP A 60 16.83 15.17 1.65
C ASP A 60 17.11 13.66 1.63
N GLY A 61 16.15 12.86 1.17
CA GLY A 61 16.29 11.41 1.09
C GLY A 61 16.21 10.67 2.41
N SER A 62 15.88 11.34 3.51
CA SER A 62 15.87 10.74 4.85
C SER A 62 14.59 9.97 5.17
N GLU A 63 13.50 10.28 4.49
CA GLU A 63 12.20 9.67 4.72
C GLU A 63 11.56 9.21 3.42
N ALA A 64 10.84 8.11 3.47
CA ALA A 64 10.11 7.59 2.32
C ALA A 64 8.73 7.11 2.75
N THR A 65 7.80 7.16 1.82
CA THR A 65 6.43 6.67 2.03
C THR A 65 6.07 5.76 0.87
N LEU A 66 5.63 4.55 1.21
CA LEU A 66 5.06 3.61 0.23
C LEU A 66 3.54 3.72 0.31
N ILE A 67 2.92 3.93 -0.84
CA ILE A 67 1.47 3.90 -0.97
C ILE A 67 1.10 2.76 -1.91
N GLU A 68 0.26 1.86 -1.42
CA GLU A 68 -0.29 0.75 -2.19
C GLU A 68 -1.80 0.85 -2.18
N THR A 69 -2.42 0.70 -3.35
CA THR A 69 -3.88 0.73 -3.46
C THR A 69 -4.38 -0.55 -4.11
N PHE A 70 -5.55 -1.02 -3.64
CA PHE A 70 -6.13 -2.29 -4.02
C PHE A 70 -7.63 -2.15 -4.30
N VAL A 71 -8.15 -3.01 -5.16
CA VAL A 71 -9.58 -3.06 -5.46
C VAL A 71 -10.39 -3.35 -4.20
N ASP A 72 -9.90 -4.25 -3.35
CA ASP A 72 -10.59 -4.70 -2.14
C ASP A 72 -9.60 -5.30 -1.11
N SER A 73 -10.14 -5.74 0.02
CA SER A 73 -9.36 -6.34 1.10
C SER A 73 -8.67 -7.64 0.69
N ASP A 74 -9.36 -8.49 -0.07
CA ASP A 74 -8.79 -9.76 -0.53
C ASP A 74 -7.59 -9.54 -1.45
N SER A 75 -7.66 -8.54 -2.32
CA SER A 75 -6.56 -8.16 -3.22
C SER A 75 -5.34 -7.66 -2.43
N MET A 76 -5.58 -6.90 -1.37
CA MET A 76 -4.53 -6.48 -0.45
C MET A 76 -3.84 -7.68 0.18
N MET A 77 -4.61 -8.70 0.59
CA MET A 77 -4.05 -9.92 1.17
C MET A 77 -3.19 -10.70 0.18
N VAL A 78 -3.55 -10.70 -1.11
CA VAL A 78 -2.71 -11.30 -2.15
C VAL A 78 -1.34 -10.61 -2.20
N ARG A 79 -1.32 -9.26 -2.18
CA ARG A 79 -0.07 -8.49 -2.17
C ARG A 79 0.77 -8.79 -0.93
N LEU A 80 0.15 -8.84 0.24
CA LEU A 80 0.85 -9.14 1.49
C LEU A 80 1.46 -10.55 1.48
N GLY A 81 0.72 -11.53 0.97
CA GLY A 81 1.22 -12.91 0.84
C GLY A 81 2.42 -13.00 -0.11
N ASN A 82 2.33 -12.35 -1.26
CA ASN A 82 3.43 -12.32 -2.23
C ASN A 82 4.64 -11.59 -1.68
N HIS A 83 4.44 -10.51 -0.92
CA HIS A 83 5.52 -9.80 -0.25
C HIS A 83 6.26 -10.72 0.71
N GLY A 84 5.53 -11.39 1.60
CA GLY A 84 6.11 -12.27 2.60
C GLY A 84 6.89 -13.45 2.00
N ALA A 85 6.49 -13.91 0.81
CA ALA A 85 7.15 -14.99 0.08
C ALA A 85 8.31 -14.51 -0.80
N SER A 86 8.55 -13.20 -0.89
CA SER A 86 9.52 -12.60 -1.81
C SER A 86 10.82 -12.21 -1.11
N PRO A 87 11.93 -12.09 -1.89
CA PRO A 87 13.18 -11.55 -1.34
C PRO A 87 13.06 -10.08 -0.94
N ILE A 88 12.08 -9.36 -1.47
CA ILE A 88 11.85 -7.94 -1.18
C ILE A 88 11.57 -7.71 0.32
N ALA A 89 10.92 -8.66 0.98
CA ALA A 89 10.59 -8.54 2.41
C ALA A 89 11.82 -8.35 3.30
N ALA A 90 12.88 -9.12 3.06
CA ALA A 90 14.13 -8.96 3.80
C ALA A 90 14.92 -7.74 3.33
N GLU A 91 14.94 -7.49 2.03
CA GLU A 91 15.70 -6.38 1.43
C GLU A 91 15.21 -5.02 1.94
N VAL A 92 13.90 -4.80 2.01
CA VAL A 92 13.35 -3.52 2.45
C VAL A 92 13.77 -3.19 3.89
N LEU A 93 13.80 -4.18 4.76
CA LEU A 93 14.18 -3.99 6.17
C LEU A 93 15.66 -3.67 6.36
N GLU A 94 16.50 -3.99 5.38
CA GLU A 94 17.90 -3.57 5.39
C GLU A 94 18.07 -2.09 5.01
N LEU A 95 17.10 -1.53 4.28
CA LEU A 95 17.19 -0.20 3.68
C LEU A 95 16.41 0.87 4.44
N VAL A 96 15.37 0.46 5.18
CA VAL A 96 14.51 1.40 5.92
C VAL A 96 14.14 0.86 7.29
N ASP A 97 13.75 1.78 8.17
CA ASP A 97 13.01 1.49 9.39
C ASP A 97 11.56 1.90 9.17
N ILE A 98 10.63 0.97 9.32
CA ILE A 98 9.20 1.27 9.18
C ILE A 98 8.74 1.97 10.47
N THR A 99 8.30 3.22 10.35
CA THR A 99 7.91 4.04 11.49
C THR A 99 6.39 4.14 11.68
N GLY A 100 5.61 3.77 10.67
CA GLY A 100 4.16 3.77 10.77
C GLY A 100 3.52 2.98 9.64
N VAL A 101 2.41 2.33 9.97
CA VAL A 101 1.58 1.61 9.00
C VAL A 101 0.15 2.07 9.17
N LEU A 102 -0.48 2.53 8.10
CA LEU A 102 -1.84 3.00 8.10
C LEU A 102 -2.63 2.24 7.03
N CYS A 103 -3.74 1.65 7.44
CA CYS A 103 -4.63 0.92 6.54
C CYS A 103 -5.95 1.69 6.43
N LEU A 104 -6.27 2.14 5.23
CA LEU A 104 -7.47 2.92 4.94
C LEU A 104 -8.46 2.08 4.15
N GLY A 105 -9.71 2.06 4.60
CA GLY A 105 -10.78 1.31 3.97
C GLY A 105 -11.33 0.22 4.88
N ASN A 106 -12.29 -0.55 4.37
CA ASN A 106 -13.00 -1.55 5.15
C ASN A 106 -12.31 -2.91 5.07
N ALA A 107 -11.27 -3.07 5.89
CA ALA A 107 -10.50 -4.30 5.93
C ALA A 107 -11.31 -5.46 6.52
N LYS A 108 -11.16 -6.64 5.93
CA LYS A 108 -11.71 -7.88 6.51
C LYS A 108 -10.85 -8.32 7.69
N GLN A 109 -11.38 -9.24 8.49
CA GLN A 109 -10.73 -9.66 9.73
C GLN A 109 -9.34 -10.28 9.49
N ASP A 110 -9.17 -11.04 8.42
CA ASP A 110 -7.87 -11.64 8.08
C ASP A 110 -6.79 -10.57 7.82
N ALA A 111 -7.16 -9.49 7.14
CA ALA A 111 -6.27 -8.37 6.89
C ALA A 111 -5.97 -7.58 8.18
N ILE A 112 -6.98 -7.39 9.03
CA ILE A 112 -6.78 -6.74 10.33
C ILE A 112 -5.79 -7.55 11.16
N ASP A 113 -5.97 -8.85 11.22
CA ASP A 113 -5.09 -9.74 12.00
C ASP A 113 -3.64 -9.69 11.47
N ALA A 114 -3.47 -9.77 10.16
CA ALA A 114 -2.15 -9.75 9.53
C ALA A 114 -1.43 -8.41 9.76
N LEU A 115 -2.12 -7.30 9.57
CA LEU A 115 -1.52 -5.97 9.65
C LEU A 115 -1.36 -5.48 11.10
N SER A 116 -2.18 -5.97 12.03
CA SER A 116 -2.04 -5.65 13.46
C SER A 116 -0.71 -6.13 14.01
N ALA A 117 -0.16 -7.22 13.48
CA ALA A 117 1.16 -7.70 13.85
C ALA A 117 2.27 -6.69 13.51
N TRP A 118 2.02 -5.78 12.57
CA TRP A 118 2.94 -4.72 12.15
C TRP A 118 2.65 -3.38 12.85
N GLY A 119 1.70 -3.37 13.78
CA GLY A 119 1.30 -2.16 14.48
C GLY A 119 0.44 -1.22 13.64
N ALA A 120 -0.29 -1.74 12.66
CA ALA A 120 -1.11 -0.92 11.78
C ALA A 120 -2.25 -0.21 12.52
N ILE A 121 -2.54 1.01 12.07
CA ILE A 121 -3.71 1.77 12.46
C ILE A 121 -4.74 1.64 11.34
N PHE A 122 -6.00 1.43 11.69
CA PHE A 122 -7.08 1.18 10.73
C PHE A 122 -8.11 2.29 10.77
N HIS A 123 -8.38 2.90 9.61
CA HIS A 123 -9.48 3.86 9.45
C HIS A 123 -10.43 3.33 8.37
N ALA A 124 -11.67 3.06 8.76
CA ALA A 124 -12.70 2.61 7.84
C ALA A 124 -13.12 3.73 6.89
N HIS A 125 -13.61 3.36 5.72
CA HIS A 125 -14.19 4.33 4.80
C HIS A 125 -15.35 5.07 5.48
N HIS A 126 -15.37 6.39 5.34
CA HIS A 126 -16.43 7.23 5.90
C HIS A 126 -17.24 7.94 4.81
N ALA A 127 -16.56 8.66 3.93
CA ALA A 127 -17.23 9.45 2.89
C ALA A 127 -16.26 9.76 1.77
N GLY A 128 -16.81 10.13 0.62
CA GLY A 128 -16.05 10.53 -0.54
C GLY A 128 -16.36 9.68 -1.75
N PHE A 129 -15.52 9.80 -2.75
CA PHE A 129 -15.65 9.04 -3.99
C PHE A 129 -14.29 8.87 -4.66
N HIS A 130 -14.22 7.92 -5.55
CA HIS A 130 -13.14 7.85 -6.54
C HIS A 130 -13.75 7.59 -7.90
N LYS A 131 -13.10 8.08 -8.94
CA LYS A 131 -13.52 7.82 -10.31
C LYS A 131 -12.75 6.61 -10.82
N SER A 132 -13.46 5.62 -11.28
CA SER A 132 -12.84 4.48 -11.95
C SER A 132 -12.67 4.79 -13.43
N ASN A 133 -11.58 4.30 -13.99
CA ASN A 133 -11.28 4.48 -15.40
C ASN A 133 -11.76 3.29 -16.21
#